data_fe9812a95541765746b07a6340270131
#
_entry.id   fe9812a95541765746b07a6340270131
#
_cell.length_a   1.000
_cell.length_b   1.000
_cell.length_c   1.000
_cell.angle_alpha   90.00
_cell.angle_beta   90.00
_cell.angle_gamma   90.00
#
_symmetry.space_group_name_H-M   'P 1'
#
loop_
_entity.id
_entity.type
_entity.pdbx_description
1 polymer ?
#
loop_
_entity_poly.entity_id
_entity_poly.type
_entity_poly.pdbx_seq_one_letter_code
_entity_poly.pdbx_strand_id
1 'polypeptide(L)'
;GITVLVQLLVPYLKDIFELNYTQAGLILFFFFLPYLLFSIPAGLIINKIGYQRSITLGLIIVALGAMLFYPAAEIRSFWAFMTAIFILGSGITFLQVAANPYIAALGRESSTPSRLTFSQAFNSLGTSFAPIIGGIYLLRDKVKTGGEIQLLDSFEKSIYLQNEALAVQTPFLYISLIVIALAIAFSIAKLPCHPSEEVETINHTNYFSLLKRKSLLLGSIAIFLYVGAEVVIGSFTINYLVEINMAEISECPIGGPMWQALGVIFDNPNLINADPKAMVAIFLCFYWGGAMVGRFIGARLSRRFSPSKMLITVALCNVALILLAINTTSLFSMISLLSVGLFNSIMFPT
;
A
#
# COMPACT_ATOMS: atom_id res chain seq x y z
N GLY A 1 -2.13 2.85 -3.59
CA GLY A 1 -3.38 3.30 -2.98
C GLY A 1 -4.09 2.17 -2.24
N ILE A 2 -4.64 1.18 -2.95
CA ILE A 2 -5.41 0.06 -2.35
C ILE A 2 -4.59 -0.70 -1.28
N THR A 3 -3.32 -0.96 -1.52
CA THR A 3 -2.42 -1.61 -0.55
C THR A 3 -2.38 -0.86 0.79
N VAL A 4 -2.27 0.46 0.75
CA VAL A 4 -2.25 1.30 1.97
C VAL A 4 -3.62 1.30 2.65
N LEU A 5 -4.72 1.29 1.89
CA LEU A 5 -6.05 1.16 2.47
C LEU A 5 -6.22 -0.17 3.23
N VAL A 6 -5.69 -1.27 2.69
CA VAL A 6 -5.68 -2.56 3.41
C VAL A 6 -4.83 -2.50 4.68
N GLN A 7 -3.69 -1.81 4.65
CA GLN A 7 -2.87 -1.59 5.85
C GLN A 7 -3.63 -0.79 6.92
N LEU A 8 -4.40 0.23 6.52
CA LEU A 8 -5.25 1.01 7.43
C LEU A 8 -6.43 0.19 7.98
N LEU A 9 -6.89 -0.84 7.25
CA LEU A 9 -7.91 -1.75 7.76
C LEU A 9 -7.41 -2.64 8.90
N VAL A 10 -6.09 -2.85 9.04
CA VAL A 10 -5.55 -3.76 10.07
C VAL A 10 -5.98 -3.36 11.48
N PRO A 11 -5.70 -2.11 11.96
CA PRO A 11 -6.17 -1.69 13.28
C PRO A 11 -7.70 -1.68 13.36
N TYR A 12 -8.38 -1.31 12.28
CA TYR A 12 -9.83 -1.21 12.22
C TYR A 12 -10.51 -2.59 12.37
N LEU A 13 -10.10 -3.59 11.58
CA LEU A 13 -10.61 -4.95 11.70
C LEU A 13 -10.20 -5.62 13.02
N LYS A 14 -9.02 -5.24 13.57
CA LYS A 14 -8.61 -5.71 14.90
C LYS A 14 -9.63 -5.33 15.97
N ASP A 15 -10.13 -4.11 15.93
CA ASP A 15 -11.09 -3.61 16.91
C ASP A 15 -12.51 -4.20 16.67
N ILE A 16 -12.98 -4.30 15.41
CA ILE A 16 -14.28 -4.89 15.05
C ILE A 16 -14.40 -6.36 15.46
N PHE A 17 -13.32 -7.13 15.29
CA PHE A 17 -13.29 -8.57 15.57
C PHE A 17 -12.61 -8.92 16.89
N GLU A 18 -12.22 -7.91 17.69
CA GLU A 18 -11.52 -8.07 18.97
C GLU A 18 -10.28 -8.99 18.85
N LEU A 19 -9.50 -8.79 17.77
CA LEU A 19 -8.36 -9.64 17.46
C LEU A 19 -7.16 -9.33 18.34
N ASN A 20 -6.38 -10.35 18.65
CA ASN A 20 -5.04 -10.14 19.18
C ASN A 20 -4.07 -9.69 18.06
N TYR A 21 -2.86 -9.23 18.42
CA TYR A 21 -1.87 -8.75 17.44
C TYR A 21 -1.45 -9.83 16.42
N THR A 22 -1.40 -11.10 16.82
CA THR A 22 -1.06 -12.20 15.92
C THR A 22 -2.16 -12.42 14.88
N GLN A 23 -3.42 -12.36 15.30
CA GLN A 23 -4.57 -12.47 14.41
C GLN A 23 -4.68 -11.25 13.46
N ALA A 24 -4.40 -10.05 13.96
CA ALA A 24 -4.33 -8.85 13.14
C ALA A 24 -3.24 -8.97 12.05
N GLY A 25 -2.12 -9.61 12.37
CA GLY A 25 -1.07 -9.93 11.40
C GLY A 25 -1.54 -10.85 10.25
N LEU A 26 -2.54 -11.70 10.46
CA LEU A 26 -3.12 -12.54 9.41
C LEU A 26 -3.75 -11.70 8.28
N ILE A 27 -4.23 -10.49 8.56
CA ILE A 27 -4.81 -9.60 7.55
C ILE A 27 -3.75 -9.25 6.50
N LEU A 28 -2.55 -8.85 6.94
CA LEU A 28 -1.43 -8.58 6.04
C LEU A 28 -0.93 -9.87 5.38
N PHE A 29 -0.87 -10.97 6.11
CA PHE A 29 -0.46 -12.25 5.55
C PHE A 29 -1.39 -12.68 4.40
N PHE A 30 -2.72 -12.64 4.56
CA PHE A 30 -3.67 -12.98 3.50
C PHE A 30 -3.62 -12.00 2.33
N PHE A 31 -3.24 -10.75 2.56
CA PHE A 31 -3.04 -9.78 1.49
C PHE A 31 -1.77 -10.07 0.66
N PHE A 32 -0.67 -10.47 1.31
CA PHE A 32 0.60 -10.72 0.64
C PHE A 32 0.79 -12.17 0.17
N LEU A 33 0.05 -13.13 0.73
CA LEU A 33 0.10 -14.53 0.34
C LEU A 33 -0.14 -14.74 -1.18
N PRO A 34 -1.06 -14.05 -1.85
CA PRO A 34 -1.23 -14.12 -3.30
C PRO A 34 0.02 -13.79 -4.10
N TYR A 35 0.88 -12.89 -3.62
CA TYR A 35 2.14 -12.58 -4.32
C TYR A 35 3.07 -13.79 -4.37
N LEU A 36 3.08 -14.59 -3.32
CA LEU A 36 3.84 -15.85 -3.31
C LEU A 36 3.22 -16.90 -4.21
N LEU A 37 1.89 -17.07 -4.15
CA LEU A 37 1.20 -18.16 -4.82
C LEU A 37 0.98 -17.88 -6.31
N PHE A 38 0.65 -16.63 -6.69
CA PHE A 38 0.20 -16.30 -8.03
C PHE A 38 1.22 -15.56 -8.89
N SER A 39 2.39 -15.18 -8.39
CA SER A 39 3.39 -14.49 -9.22
C SER A 39 3.85 -15.33 -10.41
N ILE A 40 4.17 -16.61 -10.20
CA ILE A 40 4.57 -17.53 -11.28
C ILE A 40 3.39 -17.87 -12.19
N PRO A 41 2.21 -18.30 -11.69
CA PRO A 41 1.04 -18.52 -12.52
C PRO A 41 0.62 -17.28 -13.35
N ALA A 42 0.68 -16.08 -12.76
CA ALA A 42 0.38 -14.85 -13.48
C ALA A 42 1.33 -14.65 -14.66
N GLY A 43 2.65 -14.86 -14.46
CA GLY A 43 3.63 -14.78 -15.55
C GLY A 43 3.33 -15.77 -16.68
N LEU A 44 2.91 -17.00 -16.36
CA LEU A 44 2.52 -17.99 -17.37
C LEU A 44 1.25 -17.59 -18.13
N ILE A 45 0.29 -16.99 -17.44
CA ILE A 45 -0.94 -16.50 -18.05
C ILE A 45 -0.64 -15.31 -18.97
N ILE A 46 0.21 -14.36 -18.53
CA ILE A 46 0.62 -13.21 -19.34
C ILE A 46 1.25 -13.66 -20.67
N ASN A 47 2.10 -14.67 -20.62
CA ASN A 47 2.71 -15.24 -21.82
C ASN A 47 1.67 -15.87 -22.80
N LYS A 48 0.52 -16.33 -22.31
CA LYS A 48 -0.53 -16.94 -23.14
C LYS A 48 -1.52 -15.94 -23.71
N ILE A 49 -1.94 -14.95 -22.92
CA ILE A 49 -3.03 -14.04 -23.30
C ILE A 49 -2.56 -12.60 -23.57
N GLY A 50 -1.25 -12.32 -23.36
CA GLY A 50 -0.63 -11.00 -23.55
C GLY A 50 -0.86 -10.03 -22.39
N TYR A 51 -0.12 -8.92 -22.40
CA TYR A 51 -0.12 -7.94 -21.32
C TYR A 51 -1.49 -7.27 -21.11
N GLN A 52 -2.12 -6.79 -22.20
CA GLN A 52 -3.39 -6.05 -22.10
C GLN A 52 -4.50 -6.87 -21.44
N ARG A 53 -4.70 -8.10 -21.93
CA ARG A 53 -5.73 -8.99 -21.38
C ARG A 53 -5.42 -9.38 -19.93
N SER A 54 -4.15 -9.55 -19.59
CA SER A 54 -3.73 -9.87 -18.23
C SER A 54 -3.94 -8.70 -17.27
N ILE A 55 -3.69 -7.46 -17.70
CA ILE A 55 -4.01 -6.26 -16.93
C ILE A 55 -5.53 -6.17 -16.72
N THR A 56 -6.33 -6.36 -17.77
CA THR A 56 -7.79 -6.36 -17.66
C THR A 56 -8.29 -7.44 -16.70
N LEU A 57 -7.74 -8.65 -16.78
CA LEU A 57 -8.07 -9.75 -15.87
C LEU A 57 -7.71 -9.38 -14.42
N GLY A 58 -6.52 -8.83 -14.18
CA GLY A 58 -6.09 -8.37 -12.86
C GLY A 58 -7.03 -7.30 -12.29
N LEU A 59 -7.46 -6.33 -13.11
CA LEU A 59 -8.46 -5.32 -12.70
C LEU A 59 -9.80 -5.95 -12.33
N ILE A 60 -10.29 -6.91 -13.09
CA ILE A 60 -11.54 -7.63 -12.78
C ILE A 60 -11.42 -8.37 -11.44
N ILE A 61 -10.31 -9.05 -11.20
CA ILE A 61 -10.09 -9.77 -9.93
C ILE A 61 -10.03 -8.79 -8.76
N VAL A 62 -9.35 -7.62 -8.90
CA VAL A 62 -9.34 -6.56 -7.88
C VAL A 62 -10.76 -6.05 -7.60
N ALA A 63 -11.54 -5.80 -8.65
CA ALA A 63 -12.92 -5.32 -8.51
C ALA A 63 -13.81 -6.33 -7.77
N LEU A 64 -13.69 -7.62 -8.11
CA LEU A 64 -14.40 -8.70 -7.41
C LEU A 64 -13.98 -8.78 -5.95
N GLY A 65 -12.67 -8.72 -5.65
CA GLY A 65 -12.16 -8.69 -4.28
C GLY A 65 -12.71 -7.51 -3.49
N ALA A 66 -12.72 -6.32 -4.07
CA ALA A 66 -13.29 -5.12 -3.45
C ALA A 66 -14.82 -5.25 -3.23
N MET A 67 -15.55 -5.84 -4.17
CA MET A 67 -17.00 -6.04 -4.06
C MET A 67 -17.37 -7.04 -2.96
N LEU A 68 -16.52 -8.03 -2.70
CA LEU A 68 -16.73 -9.02 -1.64
C LEU A 68 -16.66 -8.45 -0.23
N PHE A 69 -16.11 -7.24 -0.05
CA PHE A 69 -16.18 -6.54 1.25
C PHE A 69 -17.63 -6.22 1.63
N TYR A 70 -18.52 -6.04 0.66
CA TYR A 70 -19.93 -5.73 0.93
C TYR A 70 -20.61 -6.88 1.70
N PRO A 71 -20.72 -8.11 1.18
CA PRO A 71 -21.31 -9.21 1.94
C PRO A 71 -20.50 -9.61 3.18
N ALA A 72 -19.16 -9.45 3.15
CA ALA A 72 -18.32 -9.73 4.31
C ALA A 72 -18.66 -8.84 5.50
N ALA A 73 -18.96 -7.57 5.26
CA ALA A 73 -19.39 -6.62 6.27
C ALA A 73 -20.80 -6.90 6.78
N GLU A 74 -21.73 -7.29 5.89
CA GLU A 74 -23.10 -7.64 6.29
C GLU A 74 -23.15 -8.80 7.27
N ILE A 75 -22.45 -9.89 6.95
CA ILE A 75 -22.40 -11.08 7.81
C ILE A 75 -21.41 -10.94 8.97
N ARG A 76 -20.63 -9.85 9.02
CA ARG A 76 -19.56 -9.58 10.00
C ARG A 76 -18.70 -10.82 10.26
N SER A 77 -18.18 -11.43 9.19
CA SER A 77 -17.36 -12.63 9.27
C SER A 77 -15.90 -12.33 8.97
N PHE A 78 -15.02 -12.62 9.93
CA PHE A 78 -13.57 -12.46 9.75
C PHE A 78 -13.04 -13.20 8.53
N TRP A 79 -13.44 -14.46 8.33
CA TRP A 79 -13.00 -15.27 7.20
C TRP A 79 -13.51 -14.77 5.84
N ALA A 80 -14.69 -14.15 5.80
CA ALA A 80 -15.19 -13.51 4.61
C ALA A 80 -14.34 -12.27 4.24
N PHE A 81 -13.93 -11.47 5.22
CA PHE A 81 -12.97 -10.38 5.01
C PHE A 81 -11.61 -10.90 4.53
N MET A 82 -11.10 -11.98 5.13
CA MET A 82 -9.83 -12.59 4.69
C MET A 82 -9.92 -13.08 3.24
N THR A 83 -11.03 -13.68 2.85
CA THR A 83 -11.27 -14.11 1.46
C THR A 83 -11.31 -12.92 0.50
N ALA A 84 -12.02 -11.85 0.86
CA ALA A 84 -12.07 -10.62 0.07
C ALA A 84 -10.67 -10.00 -0.11
N ILE A 85 -9.89 -9.91 0.97
CA ILE A 85 -8.50 -9.41 0.97
C ILE A 85 -7.60 -10.30 0.10
N PHE A 86 -7.73 -11.61 0.20
CA PHE A 86 -6.94 -12.55 -0.60
C PHE A 86 -7.22 -12.43 -2.10
N ILE A 87 -8.51 -12.33 -2.49
CA ILE A 87 -8.89 -12.16 -3.89
C ILE A 87 -8.42 -10.80 -4.41
N LEU A 88 -8.57 -9.75 -3.62
CA LEU A 88 -8.08 -8.41 -3.96
C LEU A 88 -6.55 -8.39 -4.15
N GLY A 89 -5.79 -9.01 -3.24
CA GLY A 89 -4.35 -9.19 -3.35
C GLY A 89 -3.94 -10.00 -4.57
N SER A 90 -4.72 -11.03 -4.94
CA SER A 90 -4.49 -11.82 -6.16
C SER A 90 -4.56 -10.96 -7.42
N GLY A 91 -5.58 -10.12 -7.55
CA GLY A 91 -5.70 -9.19 -8.68
C GLY A 91 -4.56 -8.18 -8.74
N ILE A 92 -4.13 -7.64 -7.59
CA ILE A 92 -2.99 -6.72 -7.52
C ILE A 92 -1.70 -7.43 -7.95
N THR A 93 -1.51 -8.70 -7.58
CA THR A 93 -0.38 -9.51 -8.03
C THR A 93 -0.35 -9.61 -9.56
N PHE A 94 -1.47 -9.96 -10.20
CA PHE A 94 -1.59 -9.99 -11.65
C PHE A 94 -1.23 -8.65 -12.28
N LEU A 95 -1.72 -7.54 -11.73
CA LEU A 95 -1.42 -6.20 -12.22
C LEU A 95 0.06 -5.89 -12.14
N GLN A 96 0.74 -6.21 -11.04
CA GLN A 96 2.16 -5.91 -10.87
C GLN A 96 3.04 -6.76 -11.79
N VAL A 97 2.72 -8.04 -11.93
CA VAL A 97 3.46 -8.96 -12.80
C VAL A 97 3.27 -8.60 -14.28
N ALA A 98 2.13 -7.99 -14.68
CA ALA A 98 1.88 -7.56 -16.04
C ALA A 98 2.38 -6.14 -16.34
N ALA A 99 2.08 -5.17 -15.48
CA ALA A 99 2.32 -3.76 -15.76
C ALA A 99 3.80 -3.38 -15.72
N ASN A 100 4.58 -3.88 -14.77
CA ASN A 100 5.99 -3.53 -14.65
C ASN A 100 6.83 -3.97 -15.86
N PRO A 101 6.77 -5.22 -16.33
CA PRO A 101 7.46 -5.63 -17.55
C PRO A 101 6.94 -4.91 -18.79
N TYR A 102 5.63 -4.68 -18.89
CA TYR A 102 5.05 -3.94 -20.00
C TYR A 102 5.63 -2.52 -20.10
N ILE A 103 5.69 -1.77 -19.00
CA ILE A 103 6.29 -0.43 -18.94
C ILE A 103 7.79 -0.49 -19.27
N ALA A 104 8.49 -1.51 -18.79
CA ALA A 104 9.90 -1.72 -19.11
C ALA A 104 10.13 -1.93 -20.60
N ALA A 105 9.21 -2.62 -21.27
CA ALA A 105 9.28 -2.93 -22.70
C ALA A 105 8.93 -1.75 -23.62
N LEU A 106 8.20 -0.73 -23.17
CA LEU A 106 7.69 0.39 -23.97
C LEU A 106 8.75 1.37 -24.53
N GLY A 107 10.03 1.05 -24.52
CA GLY A 107 11.05 1.97 -25.06
C GLY A 107 12.47 1.45 -24.93
N ARG A 108 13.46 2.33 -25.09
CA ARG A 108 14.88 1.94 -25.07
C ARG A 108 15.29 1.38 -23.71
N GLU A 109 16.10 0.33 -23.68
CA GLU A 109 16.61 -0.30 -22.45
C GLU A 109 17.30 0.69 -21.51
N SER A 110 18.10 1.62 -22.06
CA SER A 110 18.82 2.65 -21.30
C SER A 110 17.90 3.57 -20.49
N SER A 111 16.61 3.70 -20.84
CA SER A 111 15.63 4.55 -20.14
C SER A 111 14.65 3.75 -19.27
N THR A 112 14.80 2.43 -19.20
CA THR A 112 13.91 1.54 -18.40
C THR A 112 13.84 1.95 -16.93
N PRO A 113 14.93 2.21 -16.20
CA PRO A 113 14.85 2.63 -14.79
C PRO A 113 14.06 3.93 -14.62
N SER A 114 14.27 4.90 -15.52
CA SER A 114 13.56 6.18 -15.48
C SER A 114 12.06 6.01 -15.71
N ARG A 115 11.64 5.16 -16.65
CA ARG A 115 10.21 4.90 -16.95
C ARG A 115 9.53 4.17 -15.79
N LEU A 116 10.17 3.14 -15.24
CA LEU A 116 9.63 2.41 -14.10
C LEU A 116 9.49 3.34 -12.89
N THR A 117 10.55 4.11 -12.57
CA THR A 117 10.50 5.06 -11.44
C THR A 117 9.42 6.11 -11.63
N PHE A 118 9.26 6.63 -12.85
CA PHE A 118 8.21 7.60 -13.19
C PHE A 118 6.81 6.99 -13.02
N SER A 119 6.58 5.78 -13.52
CA SER A 119 5.31 5.07 -13.33
C SER A 119 5.01 4.81 -11.85
N GLN A 120 6.01 4.42 -11.08
CA GLN A 120 5.88 4.21 -9.64
C GLN A 120 5.61 5.53 -8.87
N ALA A 121 5.99 6.69 -9.42
CA ALA A 121 5.62 7.99 -8.83
C ALA A 121 4.10 8.21 -8.84
N PHE A 122 3.40 7.82 -9.92
CA PHE A 122 1.93 7.85 -9.96
C PHE A 122 1.30 6.84 -8.99
N ASN A 123 1.91 5.66 -8.82
CA ASN A 123 1.48 4.73 -7.79
C ASN A 123 1.58 5.36 -6.39
N SER A 124 2.67 6.08 -6.11
CA SER A 124 2.86 6.80 -4.84
C SER A 124 1.85 7.92 -4.61
N LEU A 125 1.42 8.59 -5.66
CA LEU A 125 0.34 9.58 -5.56
C LEU A 125 -0.91 8.93 -4.95
N GLY A 126 -1.32 7.76 -5.45
CA GLY A 126 -2.42 7.01 -4.87
C GLY A 126 -2.17 6.54 -3.42
N THR A 127 -0.93 6.21 -3.06
CA THR A 127 -0.61 5.82 -1.67
C THR A 127 -0.57 7.01 -0.72
N SER A 128 -0.20 8.20 -1.20
CA SER A 128 -0.19 9.44 -0.40
C SER A 128 -1.59 9.93 -0.05
N PHE A 129 -2.55 9.77 -0.97
CA PHE A 129 -3.95 10.17 -0.72
C PHE A 129 -4.75 9.10 0.03
N ALA A 130 -4.35 7.84 0.00
CA ALA A 130 -5.07 6.75 0.63
C ALA A 130 -5.30 6.93 2.14
N PRO A 131 -4.32 7.40 2.96
CA PRO A 131 -4.56 7.65 4.39
C PRO A 131 -5.57 8.77 4.65
N ILE A 132 -5.59 9.80 3.81
CA ILE A 132 -6.57 10.91 3.92
C ILE A 132 -7.96 10.39 3.65
N ILE A 133 -8.14 9.70 2.51
CA ILE A 133 -9.44 9.13 2.12
C ILE A 133 -9.90 8.10 3.15
N GLY A 134 -9.01 7.19 3.55
CA GLY A 134 -9.31 6.19 4.58
C GLY A 134 -9.67 6.83 5.92
N GLY A 135 -8.91 7.84 6.35
CA GLY A 135 -9.19 8.60 7.56
C GLY A 135 -10.57 9.25 7.54
N ILE A 136 -10.95 9.92 6.45
CA ILE A 136 -12.25 10.60 6.34
C ILE A 136 -13.41 9.60 6.39
N TYR A 137 -13.29 8.46 5.70
CA TYR A 137 -14.37 7.46 5.66
C TYR A 137 -14.42 6.57 6.90
N LEU A 138 -13.27 6.21 7.49
CA LEU A 138 -13.19 5.34 8.66
C LEU A 138 -13.32 6.11 9.99
N LEU A 139 -13.07 7.45 9.98
CA LEU A 139 -13.15 8.31 11.16
C LEU A 139 -14.36 9.25 11.13
N ARG A 140 -15.37 8.94 10.34
CA ARG A 140 -16.55 9.79 10.12
C ARG A 140 -17.34 10.04 11.39
N ASP A 141 -17.36 9.06 12.31
CA ASP A 141 -17.97 9.16 13.62
C ASP A 141 -16.88 8.99 14.70
N LYS A 142 -17.16 9.43 15.94
CA LYS A 142 -16.25 9.16 17.06
C LYS A 142 -16.06 7.64 17.19
N VAL A 143 -14.96 7.13 16.66
CA VAL A 143 -14.55 5.74 16.87
C VAL A 143 -14.28 5.59 18.37
N LYS A 144 -15.09 4.77 19.04
CA LYS A 144 -14.89 4.50 20.46
C LYS A 144 -13.57 3.77 20.68
N THR A 145 -12.82 4.17 21.67
CA THR A 145 -11.59 3.47 22.07
C THR A 145 -11.92 2.06 22.58
N GLY A 146 -10.96 1.13 22.50
CA GLY A 146 -11.17 -0.24 22.99
C GLY A 146 -11.67 -0.30 24.44
N GLY A 147 -11.28 0.66 25.30
CA GLY A 147 -11.79 0.79 26.66
C GLY A 147 -13.27 1.22 26.71
N GLU A 148 -13.67 2.17 25.88
CA GLU A 148 -15.08 2.63 25.77
C GLU A 148 -15.99 1.53 25.20
N ILE A 149 -15.48 0.71 24.29
CA ILE A 149 -16.21 -0.44 23.72
C ILE A 149 -16.46 -1.52 24.78
N GLN A 150 -15.51 -1.71 25.70
CA GLN A 150 -15.68 -2.68 26.80
C GLN A 150 -16.69 -2.23 27.86
N LEU A 151 -16.97 -0.94 27.97
CA LEU A 151 -17.95 -0.36 28.88
C LEU A 151 -19.39 -0.40 28.34
N LEU A 152 -19.57 -0.72 27.05
CA LEU A 152 -20.90 -0.83 26.44
C LEU A 152 -21.61 -2.12 26.91
N ASP A 153 -22.93 -2.04 27.06
CA ASP A 153 -23.76 -3.24 27.21
C ASP A 153 -23.63 -4.16 25.99
N SER A 154 -23.79 -5.46 26.20
CA SER A 154 -23.62 -6.49 25.16
C SER A 154 -24.42 -6.22 23.89
N PHE A 155 -25.61 -5.66 24.02
CA PHE A 155 -26.47 -5.32 22.91
C PHE A 155 -25.97 -4.07 22.15
N GLU A 156 -25.65 -3.01 22.87
CA GLU A 156 -25.09 -1.77 22.30
C GLU A 156 -23.75 -2.04 21.61
N LYS A 157 -22.88 -2.86 22.24
CA LYS A 157 -21.62 -3.28 21.66
C LYS A 157 -21.82 -4.00 20.34
N SER A 158 -22.78 -4.93 20.25
CA SER A 158 -23.02 -5.68 19.02
C SER A 158 -23.50 -4.78 17.88
N ILE A 159 -24.37 -3.82 18.16
CA ILE A 159 -24.86 -2.83 17.20
C ILE A 159 -23.72 -1.92 16.75
N TYR A 160 -22.91 -1.43 17.68
CA TYR A 160 -21.76 -0.57 17.36
C TYR A 160 -20.79 -1.27 16.43
N LEU A 161 -20.34 -2.49 16.77
CA LEU A 161 -19.40 -3.27 15.95
C LEU A 161 -19.97 -3.67 14.59
N GLN A 162 -21.32 -3.85 14.50
CA GLN A 162 -21.97 -4.09 13.21
C GLN A 162 -21.97 -2.83 12.34
N ASN A 163 -22.27 -1.67 12.90
CA ASN A 163 -22.24 -0.40 12.17
C ASN A 163 -20.82 -0.06 11.69
N GLU A 164 -19.83 -0.31 12.52
CA GLU A 164 -18.41 -0.16 12.12
C GLU A 164 -18.08 -1.10 10.95
N ALA A 165 -18.46 -2.36 11.01
CA ALA A 165 -18.23 -3.29 9.90
C ALA A 165 -18.89 -2.79 8.59
N LEU A 166 -20.11 -2.26 8.67
CA LEU A 166 -20.85 -1.71 7.52
C LEU A 166 -20.20 -0.45 6.93
N ALA A 167 -19.47 0.33 7.72
CA ALA A 167 -18.77 1.53 7.23
C ALA A 167 -17.72 1.21 6.15
N VAL A 168 -17.20 -0.01 6.13
CA VAL A 168 -16.24 -0.46 5.09
C VAL A 168 -16.90 -0.68 3.73
N GLN A 169 -18.21 -0.93 3.67
CA GLN A 169 -18.93 -1.25 2.42
C GLN A 169 -18.81 -0.15 1.38
N THR A 170 -19.12 1.08 1.77
CA THR A 170 -19.21 2.23 0.85
C THR A 170 -17.87 2.53 0.15
N PRO A 171 -16.74 2.69 0.86
CA PRO A 171 -15.45 2.94 0.20
C PRO A 171 -15.04 1.80 -0.74
N PHE A 172 -15.22 0.54 -0.35
CA PHE A 172 -14.82 -0.58 -1.19
C PHE A 172 -15.75 -0.79 -2.39
N LEU A 173 -17.04 -0.44 -2.27
CA LEU A 173 -17.94 -0.41 -3.41
C LEU A 173 -17.50 0.65 -4.44
N TYR A 174 -17.15 1.88 -4.01
CA TYR A 174 -16.62 2.89 -4.92
C TYR A 174 -15.32 2.45 -5.59
N ILE A 175 -14.40 1.84 -4.83
CA ILE A 175 -13.17 1.27 -5.39
C ILE A 175 -13.50 0.22 -6.46
N SER A 176 -14.43 -0.68 -6.18
CA SER A 176 -14.86 -1.71 -7.15
C SER A 176 -15.39 -1.08 -8.43
N LEU A 177 -16.28 -0.10 -8.33
CA LEU A 177 -16.85 0.59 -9.50
C LEU A 177 -15.79 1.31 -10.33
N ILE A 178 -14.85 2.02 -9.68
CA ILE A 178 -13.75 2.71 -10.36
C ILE A 178 -12.86 1.69 -11.08
N VAL A 179 -12.53 0.58 -10.41
CA VAL A 179 -11.67 -0.46 -11.00
C VAL A 179 -12.38 -1.18 -12.15
N ILE A 180 -13.70 -1.40 -12.08
CA ILE A 180 -14.49 -1.92 -13.21
C ILE A 180 -14.44 -0.96 -14.40
N ALA A 181 -14.64 0.35 -14.15
CA ALA A 181 -14.54 1.35 -15.21
C ALA A 181 -13.14 1.35 -15.86
N LEU A 182 -12.07 1.22 -15.07
CA LEU A 182 -10.71 1.06 -15.58
C LEU A 182 -10.55 -0.26 -16.36
N ALA A 183 -11.10 -1.37 -15.91
CA ALA A 183 -11.04 -2.64 -16.63
C ALA A 183 -11.71 -2.54 -18.01
N ILE A 184 -12.86 -1.88 -18.09
CA ILE A 184 -13.54 -1.60 -19.35
C ILE A 184 -12.68 -0.69 -20.25
N ALA A 185 -12.14 0.40 -19.70
CA ALA A 185 -11.28 1.31 -20.44
C ALA A 185 -10.05 0.60 -21.01
N PHE A 186 -9.37 -0.24 -20.21
CA PHE A 186 -8.22 -1.02 -20.65
C PHE A 186 -8.59 -2.11 -21.67
N SER A 187 -9.78 -2.69 -21.60
CA SER A 187 -10.22 -3.69 -22.56
C SER A 187 -10.45 -3.11 -23.95
N ILE A 188 -10.90 -1.85 -24.03
CA ILE A 188 -11.21 -1.14 -25.28
C ILE A 188 -9.96 -0.42 -25.82
N ALA A 189 -9.04 0.01 -24.96
CA ALA A 189 -7.83 0.71 -25.35
C ALA A 189 -6.97 -0.17 -26.26
N LYS A 190 -6.47 0.41 -27.37
CA LYS A 190 -5.47 -0.26 -28.22
C LYS A 190 -4.09 0.05 -27.65
N LEU A 191 -3.60 -0.83 -26.79
CA LEU A 191 -2.24 -0.71 -26.27
C LEU A 191 -1.23 -1.10 -27.38
N PRO A 192 -0.06 -0.43 -27.46
CA PRO A 192 0.98 -0.82 -28.40
C PRO A 192 1.42 -2.27 -28.12
N CYS A 193 1.26 -3.15 -29.11
CA CYS A 193 1.80 -4.49 -29.04
C CYS A 193 3.32 -4.42 -29.16
N HIS A 194 4.04 -5.08 -28.26
CA HIS A 194 5.49 -5.18 -28.38
C HIS A 194 5.86 -6.39 -29.25
N PRO A 195 6.88 -6.29 -30.13
CA PRO A 195 7.32 -7.42 -30.96
C PRO A 195 7.77 -8.67 -30.19
N SER A 196 8.00 -8.55 -28.89
CA SER A 196 8.25 -9.69 -28.00
C SER A 196 7.03 -10.58 -27.73
N GLU A 197 5.88 -10.32 -28.36
CA GLU A 197 4.75 -11.25 -28.43
C GLU A 197 5.01 -12.42 -29.41
N GLU A 198 6.09 -12.43 -30.18
CA GLU A 198 6.65 -13.70 -30.64
C GLU A 198 7.19 -14.43 -29.42
N VAL A 199 6.27 -15.12 -28.77
CA VAL A 199 6.53 -16.11 -27.74
C VAL A 199 7.57 -17.08 -28.33
N GLU A 200 8.86 -16.80 -28.08
CA GLU A 200 9.80 -17.92 -28.02
C GLU A 200 9.13 -18.88 -27.05
N THR A 201 8.67 -19.99 -27.59
CA THR A 201 8.16 -21.12 -26.81
C THR A 201 9.20 -21.37 -25.75
N ILE A 202 8.93 -20.78 -24.55
CA ILE A 202 9.80 -20.97 -23.40
C ILE A 202 9.66 -22.46 -23.13
N ASN A 203 10.58 -23.24 -23.74
CA ASN A 203 10.87 -24.60 -23.33
C ASN A 203 10.91 -24.54 -21.82
N HIS A 204 10.17 -25.40 -21.15
CA HIS A 204 10.00 -25.52 -19.70
C HIS A 204 11.32 -25.21 -18.98
N THR A 205 11.69 -23.95 -18.97
CA THR A 205 12.89 -23.48 -18.27
C THR A 205 12.59 -23.71 -16.80
N ASN A 206 13.34 -24.61 -16.22
CA ASN A 206 13.22 -24.94 -14.82
C ASN A 206 13.38 -23.62 -14.04
N TYR A 207 12.28 -22.99 -13.60
CA TYR A 207 12.32 -21.69 -12.87
C TYR A 207 13.29 -21.75 -11.70
N PHE A 208 13.46 -22.92 -11.08
CA PHE A 208 14.48 -23.16 -10.07
C PHE A 208 15.92 -23.06 -10.58
N SER A 209 16.15 -23.28 -11.87
CA SER A 209 17.51 -23.10 -12.44
C SER A 209 17.88 -21.61 -12.54
N LEU A 210 16.90 -20.72 -12.66
CA LEU A 210 17.13 -19.27 -12.68
C LEU A 210 17.61 -18.77 -11.31
N LEU A 211 17.14 -19.36 -10.21
CA LEU A 211 17.57 -19.02 -8.84
C LEU A 211 19.04 -19.41 -8.59
N LYS A 212 19.66 -20.27 -9.41
CA LYS A 212 21.09 -20.56 -9.34
C LYS A 212 21.96 -19.40 -9.81
N ARG A 213 21.39 -18.44 -10.55
CA ARG A 213 22.12 -17.23 -10.97
C ARG A 213 22.25 -16.29 -9.77
N LYS A 214 23.48 -16.10 -9.28
CA LYS A 214 23.76 -15.26 -8.09
C LYS A 214 23.15 -13.86 -8.17
N SER A 215 23.20 -13.23 -9.33
CA SER A 215 22.62 -11.90 -9.55
C SER A 215 21.11 -11.87 -9.31
N LEU A 216 20.38 -12.88 -9.81
CA LEU A 216 18.93 -12.97 -9.63
C LEU A 216 18.57 -13.27 -8.17
N LEU A 217 19.30 -14.19 -7.55
CA LEU A 217 19.07 -14.55 -6.14
C LEU A 217 19.33 -13.36 -5.21
N LEU A 218 20.45 -12.66 -5.38
CA LEU A 218 20.78 -11.48 -4.56
C LEU A 218 19.81 -10.34 -4.80
N GLY A 219 19.37 -10.10 -6.05
CA GLY A 219 18.32 -9.12 -6.37
C GLY A 219 16.99 -9.46 -5.71
N SER A 220 16.58 -10.72 -5.74
CA SER A 220 15.34 -11.17 -5.07
C SER A 220 15.41 -11.01 -3.56
N ILE A 221 16.55 -11.33 -2.94
CA ILE A 221 16.77 -11.13 -1.50
C ILE A 221 16.74 -9.63 -1.16
N ALA A 222 17.38 -8.79 -1.97
CA ALA A 222 17.37 -7.34 -1.77
C ALA A 222 15.96 -6.75 -1.84
N ILE A 223 15.16 -7.17 -2.82
CA ILE A 223 13.74 -6.76 -2.93
C ILE A 223 12.93 -7.26 -1.73
N PHE A 224 13.13 -8.50 -1.30
CA PHE A 224 12.46 -9.06 -0.13
C PHE A 224 12.73 -8.24 1.14
N LEU A 225 14.02 -7.94 1.41
CA LEU A 225 14.42 -7.14 2.57
C LEU A 225 13.88 -5.70 2.48
N TYR A 226 13.95 -5.11 1.28
CA TYR A 226 13.42 -3.76 1.03
C TYR A 226 11.92 -3.68 1.28
N VAL A 227 11.12 -4.56 0.65
CA VAL A 227 9.66 -4.56 0.80
C VAL A 227 9.28 -4.85 2.25
N GLY A 228 9.98 -5.77 2.92
CA GLY A 228 9.80 -6.04 4.34
C GLY A 228 9.99 -4.77 5.19
N ALA A 229 11.08 -4.04 4.98
CA ALA A 229 11.36 -2.80 5.69
C ALA A 229 10.30 -1.71 5.38
N GLU A 230 9.91 -1.54 4.11
CA GLU A 230 8.87 -0.57 3.69
C GLU A 230 7.53 -0.84 4.37
N VAL A 231 7.10 -2.11 4.40
CA VAL A 231 5.83 -2.52 5.02
C VAL A 231 5.88 -2.34 6.54
N VAL A 232 6.99 -2.71 7.19
CA VAL A 232 7.15 -2.55 8.64
C VAL A 232 7.10 -1.08 9.01
N ILE A 233 7.86 -0.22 8.34
CA ILE A 233 7.86 1.23 8.60
C ILE A 233 6.44 1.78 8.38
N GLY A 234 5.81 1.49 7.24
CA GLY A 234 4.46 1.97 6.93
C GLY A 234 3.39 1.52 7.94
N SER A 235 3.51 0.30 8.48
CA SER A 235 2.51 -0.28 9.39
C SER A 235 2.69 0.15 10.84
N PHE A 236 3.95 0.33 11.30
CA PHE A 236 4.25 0.61 12.70
C PHE A 236 4.52 2.09 13.00
N THR A 237 4.67 2.95 11.99
CA THR A 237 4.90 4.39 12.18
C THR A 237 3.81 5.03 13.04
N ILE A 238 2.55 4.69 12.85
CA ILE A 238 1.44 5.23 13.65
C ILE A 238 1.62 4.89 15.13
N ASN A 239 1.84 3.60 15.43
CA ASN A 239 2.03 3.15 16.81
C ASN A 239 3.26 3.82 17.45
N TYR A 240 4.35 3.93 16.72
CA TYR A 240 5.57 4.59 17.16
C TYR A 240 5.34 6.09 17.46
N LEU A 241 4.64 6.81 16.58
CA LEU A 241 4.33 8.23 16.77
C LEU A 241 3.41 8.47 17.98
N VAL A 242 2.48 7.55 18.25
CA VAL A 242 1.65 7.59 19.47
C VAL A 242 2.51 7.37 20.71
N GLU A 243 3.44 6.41 20.68
CA GLU A 243 4.29 6.07 21.82
C GLU A 243 5.26 7.20 22.20
N ILE A 244 5.76 7.96 21.21
CA ILE A 244 6.60 9.15 21.46
C ILE A 244 5.77 10.44 21.69
N ASN A 245 4.48 10.31 22.02
CA ASN A 245 3.52 11.38 22.35
C ASN A 245 3.30 12.44 21.24
N MET A 246 3.57 12.11 19.97
CA MET A 246 3.33 13.02 18.84
C MET A 246 1.84 13.22 18.53
N ALA A 247 0.95 12.51 19.23
CA ALA A 247 -0.49 12.73 19.18
C ALA A 247 -0.95 13.92 20.03
N GLU A 248 -0.14 14.38 20.99
CA GLU A 248 -0.44 15.55 21.82
C GLU A 248 -0.14 16.84 21.06
N ILE A 249 -1.10 17.77 21.04
CA ILE A 249 -0.98 19.05 20.33
C ILE A 249 0.20 19.89 20.87
N SER A 250 0.52 19.75 22.17
CA SER A 250 1.64 20.40 22.83
C SER A 250 3.00 19.94 22.32
N GLU A 251 3.12 18.68 21.91
CA GLU A 251 4.37 18.07 21.45
C GLU A 251 4.52 18.16 19.92
N CYS A 252 3.41 18.29 19.18
CA CYS A 252 3.41 18.37 17.71
C CYS A 252 2.73 19.65 17.20
N PRO A 253 3.49 20.76 17.03
CA PRO A 253 2.92 22.04 16.61
C PRO A 253 2.32 22.04 15.20
N ILE A 254 2.59 21.02 14.38
CA ILE A 254 2.09 20.88 13.01
C ILE A 254 0.76 20.11 12.97
N GLY A 255 0.57 19.18 13.89
CA GLY A 255 -0.60 18.28 13.89
C GLY A 255 -1.92 19.00 14.10
N GLY A 256 -2.01 19.84 15.13
CA GLY A 256 -3.24 20.57 15.48
C GLY A 256 -3.77 21.46 14.35
N PRO A 257 -2.97 22.39 13.80
CA PRO A 257 -3.39 23.25 12.68
C PRO A 257 -3.79 22.47 11.43
N MET A 258 -3.10 21.36 11.15
CA MET A 258 -3.40 20.52 10.00
C MET A 258 -4.75 19.80 10.16
N TRP A 259 -5.08 19.28 11.35
CA TRP A 259 -6.38 18.70 11.66
C TRP A 259 -7.51 19.71 11.62
N GLN A 260 -7.28 20.92 12.14
CA GLN A 260 -8.25 22.02 12.02
C GLN A 260 -8.52 22.36 10.56
N ALA A 261 -7.48 22.48 9.74
CA ALA A 261 -7.64 22.73 8.31
C ALA A 261 -8.41 21.62 7.60
N LEU A 262 -8.15 20.35 7.92
CA LEU A 262 -8.90 19.23 7.36
C LEU A 262 -10.35 19.22 7.86
N GLY A 263 -10.61 19.51 9.13
CA GLY A 263 -11.96 19.64 9.67
C GLY A 263 -12.78 20.69 8.92
N VAL A 264 -12.16 21.82 8.57
CA VAL A 264 -12.79 22.87 7.77
C VAL A 264 -12.98 22.46 6.31
N ILE A 265 -11.96 21.85 5.68
CA ILE A 265 -12.03 21.44 4.26
C ILE A 265 -13.10 20.37 4.02
N PHE A 266 -13.27 19.45 4.98
CA PHE A 266 -14.18 18.32 4.85
C PHE A 266 -15.50 18.52 5.63
N ASP A 267 -15.71 19.72 6.18
CA ASP A 267 -16.90 20.07 6.99
C ASP A 267 -17.22 19.02 8.08
N ASN A 268 -16.16 18.56 8.76
CA ASN A 268 -16.26 17.52 9.77
C ASN A 268 -15.60 17.96 11.10
N PRO A 269 -16.39 18.52 12.05
CA PRO A 269 -15.87 18.99 13.33
C PRO A 269 -15.33 17.85 14.22
N ASN A 270 -15.71 16.59 13.96
CA ASN A 270 -15.23 15.44 14.73
C ASN A 270 -13.75 15.12 14.46
N LEU A 271 -13.18 15.59 13.34
CA LEU A 271 -11.76 15.47 13.04
C LEU A 271 -10.88 16.22 14.07
N ILE A 272 -11.43 17.24 14.75
CA ILE A 272 -10.70 18.01 15.75
C ILE A 272 -10.52 17.24 17.06
N ASN A 273 -11.45 16.32 17.36
CA ASN A 273 -11.46 15.50 18.57
C ASN A 273 -11.21 14.01 18.25
N ALA A 274 -10.47 13.73 17.18
CA ALA A 274 -10.21 12.37 16.73
C ALA A 274 -9.30 11.61 17.72
N ASP A 275 -9.37 10.27 17.66
CA ASP A 275 -8.46 9.36 18.36
C ASP A 275 -6.98 9.76 18.07
N PRO A 276 -6.08 9.72 19.07
CA PRO A 276 -4.65 9.98 18.90
C PRO A 276 -4.02 9.21 17.71
N LYS A 277 -4.43 7.96 17.48
CA LYS A 277 -3.96 7.18 16.33
C LYS A 277 -4.39 7.78 14.99
N ALA A 278 -5.58 8.33 14.94
CA ALA A 278 -6.09 9.00 13.75
C ALA A 278 -5.33 10.31 13.50
N MET A 279 -5.05 11.07 14.56
CA MET A 279 -4.27 12.31 14.46
C MET A 279 -2.89 12.05 13.86
N VAL A 280 -2.17 11.02 14.29
CA VAL A 280 -0.85 10.71 13.76
C VAL A 280 -0.87 9.98 12.43
N ALA A 281 -1.97 9.34 12.05
CA ALA A 281 -2.11 8.66 10.76
C ALA A 281 -1.91 9.61 9.56
N ILE A 282 -2.25 10.89 9.71
CA ILE A 282 -2.05 11.88 8.67
C ILE A 282 -0.56 12.11 8.37
N PHE A 283 0.33 11.92 9.34
CA PHE A 283 1.77 12.01 9.10
C PHE A 283 2.29 10.95 8.15
N LEU A 284 1.58 9.83 8.03
CA LEU A 284 1.87 8.82 7.01
C LEU A 284 1.79 9.39 5.57
N CYS A 285 0.99 10.43 5.36
CA CYS A 285 0.93 11.13 4.08
C CYS A 285 2.27 11.79 3.74
N PHE A 286 3.04 12.26 4.73
CA PHE A 286 4.38 12.81 4.50
C PHE A 286 5.38 11.72 4.15
N TYR A 287 5.29 10.54 4.77
CA TYR A 287 6.11 9.39 4.41
C TYR A 287 5.85 8.97 2.95
N TRP A 288 4.60 8.75 2.58
CA TRP A 288 4.22 8.35 1.22
C TRP A 288 4.34 9.49 0.21
N GLY A 289 4.09 10.73 0.63
CA GLY A 289 4.32 11.93 -0.17
C GLY A 289 5.81 12.15 -0.44
N GLY A 290 6.66 11.94 0.57
CA GLY A 290 8.11 11.88 0.41
C GLY A 290 8.53 10.81 -0.59
N ALA A 291 7.92 9.62 -0.53
CA ALA A 291 8.15 8.57 -1.51
C ALA A 291 7.74 8.98 -2.93
N MET A 292 6.64 9.71 -3.08
CA MET A 292 6.23 10.25 -4.39
C MET A 292 7.27 11.25 -4.92
N VAL A 293 7.64 12.23 -4.14
CA VAL A 293 8.64 13.24 -4.51
C VAL A 293 9.98 12.59 -4.84
N GLY A 294 10.43 11.66 -3.99
CA GLY A 294 11.67 10.92 -4.21
C GLY A 294 11.67 10.14 -5.53
N ARG A 295 10.53 9.54 -5.93
CA ARG A 295 10.41 8.84 -7.22
C ARG A 295 10.48 9.81 -8.42
N PHE A 296 9.87 10.99 -8.34
CA PHE A 296 10.02 11.99 -9.42
C PHE A 296 11.46 12.49 -9.53
N ILE A 297 12.12 12.78 -8.41
CA ILE A 297 13.54 13.16 -8.38
C ILE A 297 14.39 11.99 -8.90
N GLY A 298 14.16 10.77 -8.43
CA GLY A 298 14.87 9.56 -8.84
C GLY A 298 14.75 9.27 -10.32
N ALA A 299 13.56 9.42 -10.90
CA ALA A 299 13.35 9.26 -12.35
C ALA A 299 14.22 10.21 -13.19
N ARG A 300 14.48 11.42 -12.68
CA ARG A 300 15.37 12.38 -13.35
C ARG A 300 16.83 12.08 -13.10
N LEU A 301 17.21 11.72 -11.87
CA LEU A 301 18.58 11.38 -11.50
C LEU A 301 19.08 10.11 -12.20
N SER A 302 18.23 9.09 -12.37
CA SER A 302 18.57 7.83 -13.04
C SER A 302 18.96 7.99 -14.51
N ARG A 303 18.71 9.16 -15.10
CA ARG A 303 19.22 9.51 -16.45
C ARG A 303 20.69 9.97 -16.44
N ARG A 304 21.22 10.40 -15.29
CA ARG A 304 22.58 10.96 -15.15
C ARG A 304 23.51 10.08 -14.33
N PHE A 305 22.99 9.36 -13.37
CA PHE A 305 23.77 8.53 -12.44
C PHE A 305 23.47 7.05 -12.66
N SER A 306 24.47 6.21 -12.42
CA SER A 306 24.27 4.76 -12.52
C SER A 306 23.34 4.27 -11.41
N PRO A 307 22.43 3.33 -11.69
CA PRO A 307 21.50 2.77 -10.72
C PRO A 307 22.18 2.27 -9.44
N SER A 308 23.32 1.59 -9.57
CA SER A 308 24.06 1.06 -8.42
C SER A 308 24.54 2.15 -7.46
N LYS A 309 25.04 3.28 -7.97
CA LYS A 309 25.49 4.40 -7.13
C LYS A 309 24.31 5.05 -6.41
N MET A 310 23.18 5.22 -7.12
CA MET A 310 21.96 5.74 -6.52
C MET A 310 21.46 4.83 -5.41
N LEU A 311 21.41 3.52 -5.64
CA LEU A 311 20.93 2.54 -4.66
C LEU A 311 21.79 2.57 -3.37
N ILE A 312 23.15 2.58 -3.50
CA ILE A 312 24.05 2.67 -2.36
C ILE A 312 23.81 3.95 -1.57
N THR A 313 23.72 5.09 -2.27
CA THR A 313 23.51 6.39 -1.60
C THR A 313 22.20 6.43 -0.81
N VAL A 314 21.07 6.03 -1.42
CA VAL A 314 19.77 6.06 -0.73
C VAL A 314 19.71 5.04 0.40
N ALA A 315 20.36 3.87 0.26
CA ALA A 315 20.44 2.89 1.34
C ALA A 315 21.21 3.43 2.55
N LEU A 316 22.36 4.08 2.33
CA LEU A 316 23.14 4.71 3.41
C LEU A 316 22.35 5.86 4.07
N CYS A 317 21.66 6.69 3.30
CA CYS A 317 20.80 7.74 3.83
C CYS A 317 19.67 7.17 4.71
N ASN A 318 19.03 6.08 4.26
CA ASN A 318 17.98 5.42 5.05
C ASN A 318 18.51 4.87 6.38
N VAL A 319 19.68 4.20 6.36
CA VAL A 319 20.31 3.71 7.60
C VAL A 319 20.60 4.87 8.54
N ALA A 320 21.18 5.97 8.04
CA ALA A 320 21.48 7.14 8.85
C ALA A 320 20.20 7.77 9.47
N LEU A 321 19.13 7.89 8.68
CA LEU A 321 17.84 8.44 9.15
C LEU A 321 17.18 7.54 10.20
N ILE A 322 17.22 6.22 10.03
CA ILE A 322 16.67 5.29 11.01
C ILE A 322 17.49 5.35 12.32
N LEU A 323 18.82 5.37 12.23
CA LEU A 323 19.67 5.54 13.40
C LEU A 323 19.40 6.87 14.11
N LEU A 324 19.19 7.94 13.34
CA LEU A 324 18.83 9.25 13.91
C LEU A 324 17.46 9.18 14.60
N ALA A 325 16.47 8.54 13.98
CA ALA A 325 15.14 8.39 14.56
C ALA A 325 15.16 7.62 15.89
N ILE A 326 15.99 6.58 16.01
CA ILE A 326 16.11 5.78 17.23
C ILE A 326 16.85 6.52 18.35
N ASN A 327 17.85 7.35 17.99
CA ASN A 327 18.68 8.06 18.96
C ASN A 327 18.19 9.47 19.30
N THR A 328 17.09 9.93 18.71
CA THR A 328 16.48 11.23 19.00
C THR A 328 15.07 11.03 19.53
N THR A 329 14.50 12.08 20.12
CA THR A 329 13.15 12.07 20.68
C THR A 329 12.26 13.11 19.99
N SER A 330 10.95 13.01 20.22
CA SER A 330 9.94 13.99 19.78
C SER A 330 10.00 14.31 18.28
N LEU A 331 9.94 15.57 17.91
CA LEU A 331 9.83 16.06 16.55
C LEU A 331 10.98 15.61 15.62
N PHE A 332 12.22 15.55 16.14
CA PHE A 332 13.38 15.12 15.33
C PHE A 332 13.30 13.66 14.95
N SER A 333 12.85 12.81 15.86
CA SER A 333 12.61 11.39 15.58
C SER A 333 11.53 11.22 14.51
N MET A 334 10.40 11.94 14.65
CA MET A 334 9.31 11.93 13.68
C MET A 334 9.78 12.37 12.29
N ILE A 335 10.44 13.52 12.18
CA ILE A 335 10.94 14.04 10.89
C ILE A 335 11.92 13.06 10.24
N SER A 336 12.83 12.49 11.03
CA SER A 336 13.79 11.50 10.53
C SER A 336 13.10 10.28 9.97
N LEU A 337 12.13 9.73 10.69
CA LEU A 337 11.38 8.55 10.26
C LEU A 337 10.54 8.82 9.00
N LEU A 338 9.84 9.94 8.95
CA LEU A 338 9.05 10.33 7.78
C LEU A 338 9.92 10.61 6.54
N SER A 339 11.14 11.14 6.76
CA SER A 339 12.10 11.39 5.67
C SER A 339 12.64 10.10 5.04
N VAL A 340 12.59 8.97 5.74
CA VAL A 340 12.93 7.65 5.16
C VAL A 340 12.13 7.38 3.90
N GLY A 341 10.86 7.82 3.84
CA GLY A 341 10.02 7.65 2.66
C GLY A 341 10.64 8.26 1.39
N LEU A 342 11.27 9.43 1.50
CA LEU A 342 11.92 10.10 0.37
C LEU A 342 13.03 9.25 -0.25
N PHE A 343 13.91 8.68 0.57
CA PHE A 343 15.06 7.90 0.11
C PHE A 343 14.68 6.45 -0.23
N ASN A 344 13.73 5.88 0.51
CA ASN A 344 13.24 4.53 0.29
C ASN A 344 12.58 4.35 -1.09
N SER A 345 12.03 5.43 -1.62
CA SER A 345 11.24 5.46 -2.84
C SER A 345 11.96 4.98 -4.11
N ILE A 346 13.27 5.14 -4.18
CA ILE A 346 14.09 4.85 -5.37
C ILE A 346 14.58 3.39 -5.36
N MET A 347 14.55 2.71 -4.22
CA MET A 347 15.15 1.38 -4.06
C MET A 347 14.48 0.29 -4.90
N PHE A 348 13.16 0.33 -5.05
CA PHE A 348 12.43 -0.70 -5.79
C PHE A 348 12.61 -0.63 -7.32
N PRO A 349 12.58 0.55 -7.98
CA PRO A 349 12.64 0.62 -9.45
C PRO A 349 14.07 0.59 -10.01
N THR A 350 15.10 0.71 -9.17
CA THR A 350 16.52 0.70 -9.56
C THR A 350 17.13 -0.67 -9.41
#